data_49519e0848e02105b77d17f2b2d382da
#
_entry.id   49519e0848e02105b77d17f2b2d382da
#
_cell.length_a   1.000
_cell.length_b   1.000
_cell.length_c   1.000
_cell.angle_alpha   90.00
_cell.angle_beta   90.00
_cell.angle_gamma   90.00
#
_symmetry.space_group_name_H-M   'P 1'
#
loop_
_entity.id
_entity.type
_entity.pdbx_description
1 polymer ?
#
loop_
_entity_poly.entity_id
_entity_poly.type
_entity_poly.pdbx_seq_one_letter_code
_entity_poly.pdbx_strand_id
1 'polypeptide(L)'
;MNITRRSVLTAATALLTASMMIPVTASAKERVVFSGGPAGGTFQVVANAVQVYKPIKSSKDFRVKAQSSAGSVENLRKVNSGKAQMGVVYSGHVYLGRNGQMKNDTKKYEDVMAVAWLYGAPAQLVTRKGSGIKSTKDLVGKKVGVGNAGSGAFANCELFFTHMGVWDKIERNAMGYNDAAQAFGNNQLDAFWLFTAFPSGAVIMAAQTNDIELVNVGKDAEESGFFDKYPYFSQLAVPAGTYRGVESDSPSFQDSALWVANSKVSDDTVYNMLSIIYTDEGLAHMKAQKKTFKNMSLDTGTQGVVTPWHPGAIKFWKEKGMM
;
A
#
# COMPACT_ATOMS: atom_id res chain seq x y z
N MET A 1 34.15 98.18 5.26
CA MET A 1 35.00 97.97 4.12
C MET A 1 35.05 96.46 3.83
N ASN A 2 34.38 96.06 2.79
CA ASN A 2 34.74 94.85 1.95
C ASN A 2 34.63 93.46 2.59
N ILE A 3 34.18 92.49 1.94
CA ILE A 3 33.70 92.09 0.60
C ILE A 3 32.97 90.79 0.73
N THR A 4 31.88 90.68 0.09
CA THR A 4 31.08 89.49 -0.14
C THR A 4 31.83 88.45 -0.96
N ARG A 5 31.75 87.14 -0.57
CA ARG A 5 31.89 86.05 -1.50
C ARG A 5 30.78 85.06 -1.34
N ARG A 6 29.99 84.97 -2.39
CA ARG A 6 28.98 83.93 -2.60
C ARG A 6 29.68 82.60 -2.84
N SER A 7 29.26 81.59 -2.14
CA SER A 7 29.61 80.20 -2.46
C SER A 7 28.34 79.48 -2.90
N VAL A 8 28.33 79.07 -4.13
CA VAL A 8 27.26 78.24 -4.76
C VAL A 8 27.41 76.82 -4.22
N LEU A 9 26.41 76.30 -3.49
CA LEU A 9 26.30 74.89 -3.14
C LEU A 9 25.57 74.17 -4.26
N THR A 10 26.29 73.32 -4.99
CA THR A 10 25.76 72.34 -5.90
C THR A 10 25.26 71.13 -5.12
N ALA A 11 23.96 70.94 -5.03
CA ALA A 11 23.38 69.76 -4.43
C ALA A 11 23.45 68.58 -5.44
N ALA A 12 24.32 67.60 -5.18
CA ALA A 12 24.34 66.35 -5.92
C ALA A 12 23.30 65.40 -5.29
N THR A 13 22.21 65.16 -6.02
CA THR A 13 21.16 64.21 -5.63
C THR A 13 21.66 62.80 -5.98
N ALA A 14 22.14 62.07 -5.00
CA ALA A 14 22.46 60.63 -5.16
C ALA A 14 21.16 59.82 -5.04
N LEU A 15 20.61 59.32 -6.13
CA LEU A 15 19.57 58.29 -6.15
C LEU A 15 20.19 57.00 -5.65
N LEU A 16 19.94 56.60 -4.39
CA LEU A 16 20.15 55.24 -3.91
C LEU A 16 19.01 54.32 -4.46
N THR A 17 19.29 53.59 -5.53
CA THR A 17 18.45 52.44 -5.91
C THR A 17 18.65 51.32 -4.91
N ALA A 18 17.78 51.26 -3.91
CA ALA A 18 17.69 50.10 -3.03
C ALA A 18 17.12 48.92 -3.82
N SER A 19 17.99 48.08 -4.38
CA SER A 19 17.58 46.76 -4.91
C SER A 19 17.04 45.95 -3.71
N MET A 20 15.71 45.85 -3.59
CA MET A 20 15.07 44.88 -2.73
C MET A 20 15.46 43.47 -3.23
N MET A 21 16.49 42.89 -2.67
CA MET A 21 16.71 41.44 -2.74
C MET A 21 15.57 40.79 -1.97
N ILE A 22 14.52 40.36 -2.68
CA ILE A 22 13.54 39.43 -2.13
C ILE A 22 14.32 38.16 -1.80
N PRO A 23 14.42 37.76 -0.52
CA PRO A 23 15.08 36.53 -0.19
C PRO A 23 14.24 35.39 -0.85
N VAL A 24 14.81 34.74 -1.87
CA VAL A 24 14.29 33.48 -2.37
C VAL A 24 14.50 32.48 -1.23
N THR A 25 13.49 32.36 -0.37
CA THR A 25 13.47 31.30 0.65
C THR A 25 13.46 29.97 -0.10
N ALA A 26 14.61 29.30 -0.15
CA ALA A 26 14.65 27.92 -0.60
C ALA A 26 13.68 27.13 0.28
N SER A 27 12.53 26.76 -0.28
CA SER A 27 11.56 25.93 0.43
C SER A 27 12.25 24.63 0.81
N ALA A 28 12.23 24.31 2.10
CA ALA A 28 12.79 23.04 2.57
C ALA A 28 12.00 21.90 1.92
N LYS A 29 12.72 20.88 1.42
CA LYS A 29 12.09 19.68 0.82
C LYS A 29 11.07 19.07 1.76
N GLU A 30 9.88 18.79 1.26
CA GLU A 30 8.85 18.10 2.03
C GLU A 30 9.32 16.68 2.37
N ARG A 31 9.23 16.31 3.66
CA ARG A 31 9.61 14.98 4.12
C ARG A 31 8.43 14.03 3.97
N VAL A 32 8.56 13.03 3.12
CA VAL A 32 7.56 12.00 2.88
C VAL A 32 8.02 10.67 3.48
N VAL A 33 7.45 10.30 4.61
CA VAL A 33 7.56 8.92 5.13
C VAL A 33 6.52 8.08 4.41
N PHE A 34 6.98 7.08 3.66
CA PHE A 34 6.13 6.14 2.93
C PHE A 34 6.04 4.83 3.73
N SER A 35 4.89 4.55 4.32
CA SER A 35 4.65 3.34 5.12
C SER A 35 4.41 2.14 4.21
N GLY A 36 5.27 1.15 4.29
CA GLY A 36 5.23 -0.09 3.49
C GLY A 36 4.46 -1.21 4.18
N GLY A 37 5.13 -2.31 4.48
CA GLY A 37 4.53 -3.48 5.11
C GLY A 37 5.58 -4.39 5.77
N PRO A 38 5.18 -5.61 6.14
CA PRO A 38 6.12 -6.59 6.70
C PRO A 38 7.08 -7.10 5.63
N ALA A 39 8.20 -7.67 6.08
CA ALA A 39 9.15 -8.34 5.21
C ALA A 39 8.46 -9.46 4.41
N GLY A 40 8.82 -9.62 3.14
CA GLY A 40 8.19 -10.56 2.21
C GLY A 40 6.84 -10.07 1.62
N GLY A 41 6.28 -8.97 2.13
CA GLY A 41 5.02 -8.40 1.65
C GLY A 41 5.22 -7.39 0.51
N THR A 42 4.25 -7.31 -0.40
CA THR A 42 4.31 -6.43 -1.58
C THR A 42 4.27 -4.94 -1.19
N PHE A 43 3.62 -4.56 -0.10
CA PHE A 43 3.59 -3.17 0.38
C PHE A 43 4.98 -2.62 0.66
N GLN A 44 5.86 -3.44 1.27
CA GLN A 44 7.25 -3.04 1.51
C GLN A 44 8.03 -2.87 0.22
N VAL A 45 7.76 -3.73 -0.78
CA VAL A 45 8.38 -3.59 -2.12
C VAL A 45 7.96 -2.28 -2.78
N VAL A 46 6.67 -1.88 -2.69
CA VAL A 46 6.20 -0.56 -3.20
C VAL A 46 6.97 0.58 -2.56
N ALA A 47 7.02 0.63 -1.22
CA ALA A 47 7.68 1.72 -0.50
C ALA A 47 9.16 1.82 -0.86
N ASN A 48 9.86 0.69 -0.94
CA ASN A 48 11.27 0.62 -1.32
C ASN A 48 11.47 1.03 -2.78
N ALA A 49 10.64 0.53 -3.71
CA ALA A 49 10.71 0.86 -5.13
C ALA A 49 10.58 2.37 -5.38
N VAL A 50 9.60 3.01 -4.73
CA VAL A 50 9.43 4.47 -4.80
C VAL A 50 10.65 5.19 -4.23
N GLN A 51 11.15 4.79 -3.06
CA GLN A 51 12.31 5.43 -2.42
C GLN A 51 13.58 5.36 -3.27
N VAL A 52 13.87 4.20 -3.90
CA VAL A 52 15.14 4.00 -4.62
C VAL A 52 15.14 4.54 -6.04
N TYR A 53 13.98 4.85 -6.60
CA TYR A 53 13.87 5.36 -7.97
C TYR A 53 14.61 6.68 -8.12
N LYS A 54 15.56 6.74 -9.08
CA LYS A 54 16.47 7.87 -9.21
C LYS A 54 15.76 9.23 -9.37
N PRO A 55 14.70 9.38 -10.22
CA PRO A 55 13.97 10.64 -10.32
C PRO A 55 13.32 11.09 -9.00
N ILE A 56 12.77 10.16 -8.21
CA ILE A 56 12.23 10.43 -6.87
C ILE A 56 13.35 10.91 -5.93
N LYS A 57 14.50 10.21 -5.90
CA LYS A 57 15.65 10.61 -5.05
C LYS A 57 16.22 11.97 -5.42
N SER A 58 16.15 12.36 -6.69
CA SER A 58 16.69 13.60 -7.23
C SER A 58 15.72 14.78 -7.14
N SER A 59 14.46 14.56 -6.69
CA SER A 59 13.49 15.64 -6.54
C SER A 59 14.06 16.78 -5.69
N LYS A 60 13.74 18.02 -6.08
CA LYS A 60 14.07 19.23 -5.32
C LYS A 60 12.98 19.57 -4.30
N ASP A 61 11.76 19.06 -4.49
CA ASP A 61 10.56 19.43 -3.77
C ASP A 61 10.30 18.55 -2.54
N PHE A 62 10.65 17.26 -2.63
CA PHE A 62 10.40 16.29 -1.56
C PHE A 62 11.54 15.29 -1.38
N ARG A 63 11.51 14.58 -0.25
CA ARG A 63 12.40 13.46 0.07
C ARG A 63 11.61 12.30 0.64
N VAL A 64 11.61 11.16 -0.06
CA VAL A 64 10.93 9.94 0.36
C VAL A 64 11.82 9.07 1.24
N LYS A 65 11.24 8.58 2.35
CA LYS A 65 11.83 7.55 3.21
C LYS A 65 10.83 6.40 3.36
N ALA A 66 11.16 5.23 2.83
CA ALA A 66 10.40 4.02 3.08
C ALA A 66 10.54 3.58 4.55
N GLN A 67 9.44 3.13 5.14
CA GLN A 67 9.39 2.61 6.50
C GLN A 67 8.57 1.32 6.51
N SER A 68 9.07 0.29 7.18
CA SER A 68 8.31 -0.94 7.40
C SER A 68 7.16 -0.73 8.39
N SER A 69 6.17 -1.60 8.30
CA SER A 69 5.01 -1.62 9.19
C SER A 69 4.41 -3.03 9.25
N ALA A 70 3.43 -3.24 10.10
CA ALA A 70 2.65 -4.47 10.09
C ALA A 70 1.76 -4.60 8.82
N GLY A 71 1.46 -3.48 8.13
CA GLY A 71 0.67 -3.47 6.89
C GLY A 71 -0.55 -2.54 6.94
N SER A 72 -1.61 -2.90 6.23
CA SER A 72 -2.72 -2.01 5.87
C SER A 72 -3.36 -1.26 7.04
N VAL A 73 -3.73 -1.95 8.14
CA VAL A 73 -4.42 -1.32 9.27
C VAL A 73 -3.49 -0.36 10.02
N GLU A 74 -2.22 -0.74 10.21
CA GLU A 74 -1.23 0.16 10.81
C GLU A 74 -0.97 1.37 9.90
N ASN A 75 -0.87 1.16 8.59
CA ASN A 75 -0.67 2.23 7.62
C ASN A 75 -1.84 3.22 7.63
N LEU A 76 -3.07 2.72 7.65
CA LEU A 76 -4.27 3.54 7.78
C LEU A 76 -4.16 4.51 8.98
N ARG A 77 -3.77 3.97 10.15
CA ARG A 77 -3.60 4.76 11.38
C ARG A 77 -2.43 5.75 11.29
N LYS A 78 -1.29 5.30 10.74
CA LYS A 78 -0.10 6.16 10.57
C LYS A 78 -0.35 7.30 9.60
N VAL A 79 -0.98 7.00 8.46
CA VAL A 79 -1.29 8.03 7.45
C VAL A 79 -2.31 9.01 8.00
N ASN A 80 -3.41 8.55 8.60
CA ASN A 80 -4.41 9.45 9.19
C ASN A 80 -3.82 10.38 10.24
N SER A 81 -2.90 9.90 11.08
CA SER A 81 -2.29 10.70 12.15
C SER A 81 -1.12 11.58 11.68
N GLY A 82 -0.74 11.52 10.39
CA GLY A 82 0.43 12.22 9.86
C GLY A 82 1.79 11.64 10.29
N LYS A 83 1.83 10.52 11.02
CA LYS A 83 3.06 9.80 11.35
C LYS A 83 3.75 9.22 10.12
N ALA A 84 2.98 8.93 9.07
CA ALA A 84 3.44 8.70 7.71
C ALA A 84 2.66 9.64 6.77
N GLN A 85 3.33 10.21 5.79
CA GLN A 85 2.71 11.07 4.79
C GLN A 85 1.97 10.26 3.75
N MET A 86 2.49 9.09 3.41
CA MET A 86 1.94 8.18 2.42
C MET A 86 2.08 6.73 2.87
N GLY A 87 1.36 5.84 2.21
CA GLY A 87 1.46 4.40 2.47
C GLY A 87 0.63 3.57 1.50
N VAL A 88 0.66 2.26 1.70
CA VAL A 88 -0.21 1.34 0.98
C VAL A 88 -1.27 0.80 1.94
N VAL A 89 -2.54 0.93 1.55
CA VAL A 89 -3.70 0.48 2.35
C VAL A 89 -4.67 -0.25 1.42
N TYR A 90 -5.33 -1.29 1.90
CA TYR A 90 -6.41 -1.94 1.15
C TYR A 90 -7.64 -1.06 1.09
N SER A 91 -8.33 -1.07 -0.05
CA SER A 91 -9.53 -0.25 -0.31
C SER A 91 -10.61 -0.49 0.73
N GLY A 92 -10.87 -1.75 1.08
CA GLY A 92 -11.83 -2.12 2.13
C GLY A 92 -11.48 -1.50 3.49
N HIS A 93 -10.19 -1.47 3.88
CA HIS A 93 -9.78 -0.84 5.14
C HIS A 93 -9.88 0.70 5.11
N VAL A 94 -9.62 1.33 3.96
CA VAL A 94 -9.86 2.79 3.82
C VAL A 94 -11.34 3.07 3.97
N TYR A 95 -12.21 2.29 3.29
CA TYR A 95 -13.66 2.43 3.36
C TYR A 95 -14.17 2.25 4.80
N LEU A 96 -13.85 1.12 5.43
CA LEU A 96 -14.27 0.81 6.80
C LEU A 96 -13.73 1.85 7.80
N GLY A 97 -12.47 2.25 7.65
CA GLY A 97 -11.85 3.24 8.53
C GLY A 97 -12.49 4.61 8.42
N ARG A 98 -12.77 5.08 7.22
CA ARG A 98 -13.46 6.38 7.02
C ARG A 98 -14.87 6.39 7.60
N ASN A 99 -15.55 5.26 7.59
CA ASN A 99 -16.92 5.14 8.12
C ASN A 99 -16.97 4.78 9.62
N GLY A 100 -15.82 4.60 10.29
CA GLY A 100 -15.78 4.18 11.71
C GLY A 100 -16.28 2.75 11.92
N GLN A 101 -16.11 1.89 10.92
CA GLN A 101 -16.59 0.51 10.88
C GLN A 101 -15.48 -0.54 11.04
N MET A 102 -14.26 -0.10 11.41
CA MET A 102 -13.19 -1.05 11.71
C MET A 102 -13.54 -1.84 12.98
N LYS A 103 -13.22 -3.13 13.00
CA LYS A 103 -13.48 -3.99 14.15
C LYS A 103 -12.80 -3.43 15.41
N ASN A 104 -13.55 -3.25 16.48
CA ASN A 104 -13.11 -2.69 17.76
C ASN A 104 -12.48 -1.28 17.68
N ASP A 105 -12.77 -0.52 16.60
CA ASP A 105 -12.22 0.81 16.39
C ASP A 105 -13.23 1.66 15.60
N THR A 106 -14.02 2.43 16.33
CA THR A 106 -15.08 3.30 15.76
C THR A 106 -14.56 4.67 15.32
N LYS A 107 -13.24 4.90 15.43
CA LYS A 107 -12.63 6.16 14.98
C LYS A 107 -12.75 6.28 13.46
N LYS A 108 -13.13 7.47 13.00
CA LYS A 108 -13.10 7.81 11.59
C LYS A 108 -11.71 8.26 11.14
N TYR A 109 -11.24 7.69 10.04
CA TYR A 109 -9.93 7.97 9.45
C TYR A 109 -10.08 8.86 8.20
N GLU A 110 -10.53 10.11 8.41
CA GLU A 110 -10.93 11.02 7.34
C GLU A 110 -9.75 11.67 6.61
N ASP A 111 -8.57 11.73 7.23
CA ASP A 111 -7.35 12.29 6.64
C ASP A 111 -6.62 11.30 5.70
N VAL A 112 -7.17 10.12 5.44
CA VAL A 112 -6.61 9.16 4.47
C VAL A 112 -7.31 9.33 3.13
N MET A 113 -6.56 9.74 2.11
CA MET A 113 -7.05 10.02 0.76
C MET A 113 -6.37 9.14 -0.28
N ALA A 114 -7.10 8.75 -1.31
CA ALA A 114 -6.57 7.92 -2.39
C ALA A 114 -5.62 8.71 -3.29
N VAL A 115 -4.56 8.06 -3.75
CA VAL A 115 -3.58 8.59 -4.71
C VAL A 115 -3.60 7.78 -6.00
N ALA A 116 -3.53 6.46 -5.91
CA ALA A 116 -3.58 5.56 -7.05
C ALA A 116 -3.96 4.14 -6.64
N TRP A 117 -4.56 3.39 -7.55
CA TRP A 117 -4.60 1.94 -7.48
C TRP A 117 -3.23 1.36 -7.89
N LEU A 118 -2.79 0.32 -7.20
CA LEU A 118 -1.50 -0.32 -7.46
C LEU A 118 -1.64 -1.73 -8.01
N TYR A 119 -2.44 -2.57 -7.34
CA TYR A 119 -2.66 -3.97 -7.74
C TYR A 119 -3.79 -4.60 -6.91
N GLY A 120 -4.33 -5.72 -7.41
CA GLY A 120 -5.21 -6.59 -6.63
C GLY A 120 -4.40 -7.53 -5.74
N ALA A 121 -4.80 -7.66 -4.48
CA ALA A 121 -4.15 -8.51 -3.48
C ALA A 121 -5.08 -9.68 -3.13
N PRO A 122 -4.84 -10.90 -3.64
CA PRO A 122 -5.66 -12.05 -3.31
C PRO A 122 -5.33 -12.66 -1.95
N ALA A 123 -6.34 -13.31 -1.39
CA ALA A 123 -6.20 -14.27 -0.32
C ALA A 123 -5.42 -15.49 -0.83
N GLN A 124 -4.52 -16.01 -0.01
CA GLN A 124 -3.80 -17.25 -0.30
C GLN A 124 -3.74 -18.06 1.01
N LEU A 125 -4.45 -19.18 1.05
CA LEU A 125 -4.38 -20.15 2.14
C LEU A 125 -3.54 -21.32 1.69
N VAL A 126 -2.34 -21.42 2.24
CA VAL A 126 -1.34 -22.42 1.86
C VAL A 126 -1.40 -23.60 2.82
N THR A 127 -1.42 -24.81 2.29
CA THR A 127 -1.35 -26.06 3.05
C THR A 127 -0.45 -27.08 2.36
N ARG A 128 -0.15 -28.21 3.03
CA ARG A 128 0.59 -29.31 2.42
C ARG A 128 -0.33 -30.12 1.52
N LYS A 129 0.19 -30.51 0.36
CA LYS A 129 -0.49 -31.43 -0.54
C LYS A 129 -0.78 -32.74 0.20
N GLY A 130 -2.00 -33.22 0.12
CA GLY A 130 -2.43 -34.42 0.83
C GLY A 130 -2.74 -34.26 2.33
N SER A 131 -2.72 -33.03 2.87
CA SER A 131 -3.06 -32.74 4.28
C SER A 131 -4.53 -33.01 4.65
N GLY A 132 -5.40 -33.14 3.65
CA GLY A 132 -6.84 -33.24 3.83
C GLY A 132 -7.55 -31.89 3.96
N ILE A 133 -6.82 -30.76 3.97
CA ILE A 133 -7.40 -29.42 4.03
C ILE A 133 -7.80 -29.00 2.63
N LYS A 134 -9.08 -29.10 2.27
CA LYS A 134 -9.63 -28.78 0.94
C LYS A 134 -10.44 -27.49 0.95
N SER A 135 -10.93 -27.08 2.11
CA SER A 135 -11.76 -25.90 2.33
C SER A 135 -11.39 -25.21 3.64
N THR A 136 -11.87 -24.00 3.83
CA THR A 136 -11.70 -23.27 5.10
C THR A 136 -12.27 -24.05 6.29
N LYS A 137 -13.33 -24.85 6.10
CA LYS A 137 -13.97 -25.65 7.16
C LYS A 137 -13.05 -26.75 7.71
N ASP A 138 -12.10 -27.25 6.90
CA ASP A 138 -11.17 -28.29 7.32
C ASP A 138 -10.06 -27.77 8.25
N LEU A 139 -10.03 -26.46 8.48
CA LEU A 139 -9.09 -25.83 9.42
C LEU A 139 -9.46 -26.02 10.90
N VAL A 140 -10.66 -26.53 11.23
CA VAL A 140 -11.06 -26.75 12.62
C VAL A 140 -10.03 -27.62 13.36
N GLY A 141 -9.53 -27.14 14.49
CA GLY A 141 -8.49 -27.78 15.30
C GLY A 141 -7.07 -27.70 14.73
N LYS A 142 -6.84 -26.98 13.64
CA LYS A 142 -5.53 -26.84 12.99
C LYS A 142 -4.77 -25.60 13.50
N LYS A 143 -3.43 -25.69 13.43
CA LYS A 143 -2.51 -24.58 13.69
C LYS A 143 -2.35 -23.73 12.44
N VAL A 144 -2.84 -22.51 12.49
CA VAL A 144 -2.90 -21.63 11.32
C VAL A 144 -2.14 -20.33 11.56
N GLY A 145 -1.19 -20.03 10.69
CA GLY A 145 -0.58 -18.70 10.59
C GLY A 145 -1.58 -17.71 9.99
N VAL A 146 -1.99 -16.68 10.75
CA VAL A 146 -3.12 -15.79 10.38
C VAL A 146 -2.68 -14.38 9.95
N GLY A 147 -1.38 -14.16 9.78
CA GLY A 147 -0.79 -12.84 9.49
C GLY A 147 -0.41 -12.07 10.74
N ASN A 148 0.35 -10.98 10.59
CA ASN A 148 0.77 -10.13 11.71
C ASN A 148 -0.42 -9.45 12.38
N ALA A 149 -0.42 -9.38 13.70
CA ALA A 149 -1.33 -8.50 14.43
C ALA A 149 -1.23 -7.05 13.91
N GLY A 150 -2.39 -6.42 13.68
CA GLY A 150 -2.47 -5.06 13.10
C GLY A 150 -2.21 -4.97 11.59
N SER A 151 -2.02 -6.11 10.91
CA SER A 151 -1.93 -6.14 9.45
C SER A 151 -3.30 -6.25 8.79
N GLY A 152 -3.37 -5.85 7.51
CA GLY A 152 -4.54 -6.11 6.69
C GLY A 152 -4.77 -7.59 6.42
N ALA A 153 -3.70 -8.38 6.34
CA ALA A 153 -3.82 -9.83 6.19
C ALA A 153 -4.49 -10.48 7.40
N PHE A 154 -4.09 -10.08 8.62
CA PHE A 154 -4.75 -10.54 9.85
C PHE A 154 -6.24 -10.13 9.88
N ALA A 155 -6.53 -8.85 9.58
CA ALA A 155 -7.90 -8.35 9.61
C ALA A 155 -8.80 -9.06 8.58
N ASN A 156 -8.30 -9.30 7.37
CA ASN A 156 -9.04 -10.02 6.31
C ASN A 156 -9.15 -11.52 6.63
N CYS A 157 -8.14 -12.14 7.25
CA CYS A 157 -8.21 -13.51 7.74
C CYS A 157 -9.32 -13.66 8.81
N GLU A 158 -9.29 -12.78 9.80
CA GLU A 158 -10.29 -12.77 10.87
C GLU A 158 -11.71 -12.55 10.32
N LEU A 159 -11.86 -11.58 9.39
CA LEU A 159 -13.14 -11.29 8.76
C LEU A 159 -13.70 -12.51 8.01
N PHE A 160 -12.87 -13.11 7.13
CA PHE A 160 -13.28 -14.25 6.32
C PHE A 160 -13.52 -15.51 7.17
N PHE A 161 -12.60 -15.85 8.07
CA PHE A 161 -12.72 -17.04 8.91
C PHE A 161 -13.86 -16.92 9.94
N THR A 162 -14.18 -15.70 10.40
CA THR A 162 -15.37 -15.44 11.22
C THR A 162 -16.64 -15.66 10.39
N HIS A 163 -16.67 -15.16 9.15
CA HIS A 163 -17.80 -15.40 8.25
C HIS A 163 -18.00 -16.90 7.98
N MET A 164 -16.92 -17.64 7.79
CA MET A 164 -16.94 -19.10 7.61
C MET A 164 -17.23 -19.89 8.89
N GLY A 165 -17.29 -19.25 10.06
CA GLY A 165 -17.55 -19.88 11.37
C GLY A 165 -16.40 -20.74 11.89
N VAL A 166 -15.16 -20.49 11.47
CA VAL A 166 -13.97 -21.26 11.86
C VAL A 166 -12.98 -20.48 12.72
N TRP A 167 -13.07 -19.15 12.79
CA TRP A 167 -12.09 -18.30 13.48
C TRP A 167 -11.77 -18.72 14.92
N ASP A 168 -12.77 -19.05 15.71
CA ASP A 168 -12.61 -19.45 17.12
C ASP A 168 -12.38 -20.96 17.30
N LYS A 169 -12.31 -21.72 16.20
CA LYS A 169 -12.11 -23.17 16.18
C LYS A 169 -10.73 -23.60 15.71
N ILE A 170 -9.85 -22.62 15.41
CA ILE A 170 -8.46 -22.85 14.98
C ILE A 170 -7.47 -22.40 16.05
N GLU A 171 -6.27 -22.97 16.06
CA GLU A 171 -5.14 -22.46 16.84
C GLU A 171 -4.47 -21.33 16.03
N ARG A 172 -4.75 -20.08 16.42
CA ARG A 172 -4.29 -18.88 15.70
C ARG A 172 -2.88 -18.50 16.08
N ASN A 173 -2.00 -18.39 15.07
CA ASN A 173 -0.62 -17.97 15.22
C ASN A 173 -0.40 -16.67 14.46
N ALA A 174 -0.38 -15.54 15.18
CA ALA A 174 -0.18 -14.22 14.59
C ALA A 174 1.31 -13.98 14.32
N MET A 175 1.71 -14.02 13.05
CA MET A 175 3.11 -13.86 12.63
C MET A 175 3.23 -13.34 11.19
N GLY A 176 4.45 -12.87 10.84
CA GLY A 176 4.79 -12.41 9.49
C GLY A 176 4.78 -13.52 8.46
N TYR A 177 4.69 -13.14 7.18
CA TYR A 177 4.63 -14.11 6.09
C TYR A 177 5.85 -15.05 6.03
N ASN A 178 7.06 -14.50 6.20
CA ASN A 178 8.27 -15.29 6.18
C ASN A 178 8.38 -16.19 7.40
N ASP A 179 8.00 -15.67 8.59
CA ASP A 179 7.99 -16.46 9.83
C ASP A 179 6.97 -17.60 9.73
N ALA A 180 5.78 -17.32 9.16
CA ALA A 180 4.76 -18.33 8.93
C ALA A 180 5.22 -19.42 7.95
N ALA A 181 5.89 -19.03 6.86
CA ALA A 181 6.45 -19.98 5.89
C ALA A 181 7.56 -20.85 6.52
N GLN A 182 8.39 -20.26 7.39
CA GLN A 182 9.42 -21.00 8.13
C GLN A 182 8.79 -21.96 9.15
N ALA A 183 7.82 -21.49 9.94
CA ALA A 183 7.11 -22.32 10.90
C ALA A 183 6.34 -23.46 10.22
N PHE A 184 5.75 -23.18 9.05
CA PHE A 184 5.14 -24.21 8.20
C PHE A 184 6.17 -25.22 7.72
N GLY A 185 7.33 -24.79 7.23
CA GLY A 185 8.44 -25.69 6.83
C GLY A 185 8.89 -26.59 7.97
N ASN A 186 8.87 -26.11 9.21
CA ASN A 186 9.25 -26.83 10.42
C ASN A 186 8.11 -27.69 11.02
N ASN A 187 6.98 -27.87 10.32
CA ASN A 187 5.79 -28.58 10.81
C ASN A 187 5.14 -27.98 12.09
N GLN A 188 5.38 -26.71 12.36
CA GLN A 188 4.78 -25.98 13.48
C GLN A 188 3.39 -25.40 13.13
N LEU A 189 3.08 -25.31 11.83
CA LEU A 189 1.79 -24.90 11.29
C LEU A 189 1.25 -25.96 10.32
N ASP A 190 -0.07 -26.15 10.32
CA ASP A 190 -0.78 -26.97 9.33
C ASP A 190 -1.09 -26.19 8.06
N ALA A 191 -1.36 -24.90 8.21
CA ALA A 191 -1.63 -23.97 7.12
C ALA A 191 -1.18 -22.55 7.48
N PHE A 192 -1.06 -21.67 6.48
CA PHE A 192 -0.86 -20.26 6.72
C PHE A 192 -1.55 -19.39 5.67
N TRP A 193 -2.02 -18.25 6.14
CA TRP A 193 -2.76 -17.27 5.37
C TRP A 193 -1.88 -16.11 4.95
N LEU A 194 -2.03 -15.72 3.70
CA LEU A 194 -1.49 -14.47 3.16
C LEU A 194 -2.62 -13.68 2.49
N PHE A 195 -2.49 -12.37 2.54
CA PHE A 195 -3.33 -11.48 1.75
C PHE A 195 -2.37 -10.50 1.03
N THR A 196 -1.93 -10.88 -0.14
CA THR A 196 -0.87 -10.16 -0.88
C THR A 196 -0.82 -10.62 -2.33
N ALA A 197 -0.20 -9.81 -3.19
CA ALA A 197 0.00 -10.19 -4.59
C ALA A 197 0.86 -11.46 -4.73
N PHE A 198 0.62 -12.18 -5.81
CA PHE A 198 1.42 -13.34 -6.23
C PHE A 198 2.41 -12.95 -7.36
N PRO A 199 3.53 -13.69 -7.51
CA PRO A 199 4.06 -14.65 -6.56
C PRO A 199 4.55 -13.98 -5.27
N SER A 200 4.27 -14.64 -4.12
CA SER A 200 4.77 -14.23 -2.80
C SER A 200 6.06 -14.97 -2.46
N GLY A 201 7.07 -14.24 -1.97
CA GLY A 201 8.35 -14.83 -1.55
C GLY A 201 8.17 -15.87 -0.43
N ALA A 202 7.23 -15.63 0.49
CA ALA A 202 6.94 -16.58 1.56
C ALA A 202 6.35 -17.90 1.04
N VAL A 203 5.45 -17.85 0.05
CA VAL A 203 4.90 -19.09 -0.56
C VAL A 203 5.97 -19.81 -1.38
N ILE A 204 6.83 -19.07 -2.12
CA ILE A 204 7.97 -19.65 -2.81
C ILE A 204 8.88 -20.39 -1.81
N MET A 205 9.20 -19.77 -0.66
CA MET A 205 10.03 -20.36 0.38
C MET A 205 9.39 -21.64 0.94
N ALA A 206 8.10 -21.63 1.26
CA ALA A 206 7.39 -22.82 1.71
C ALA A 206 7.40 -23.94 0.67
N ALA A 207 7.25 -23.61 -0.61
CA ALA A 207 7.26 -24.55 -1.73
C ALA A 207 8.66 -25.15 -2.02
N GLN A 208 9.74 -24.56 -1.51
CA GLN A 208 11.09 -25.12 -1.66
C GLN A 208 11.28 -26.40 -0.85
N THR A 209 10.65 -26.48 0.33
CA THR A 209 10.85 -27.56 1.30
C THR A 209 9.63 -28.46 1.48
N ASN A 210 8.46 -28.08 0.92
CA ASN A 210 7.23 -28.83 1.02
C ASN A 210 6.53 -28.93 -0.33
N ASP A 211 5.79 -30.00 -0.56
CA ASP A 211 4.78 -30.04 -1.59
C ASP A 211 3.54 -29.32 -1.07
N ILE A 212 3.21 -28.20 -1.69
CA ILE A 212 2.12 -27.31 -1.25
C ILE A 212 0.92 -27.39 -2.18
N GLU A 213 -0.23 -27.01 -1.65
CA GLU A 213 -1.42 -26.64 -2.42
C GLU A 213 -2.02 -25.37 -1.87
N LEU A 214 -2.76 -24.64 -2.71
CA LEU A 214 -3.58 -23.50 -2.29
C LEU A 214 -5.03 -23.97 -2.13
N VAL A 215 -5.61 -23.70 -0.97
CA VAL A 215 -7.02 -24.01 -0.69
C VAL A 215 -7.91 -23.09 -1.54
N ASN A 216 -9.00 -23.63 -2.11
CA ASN A 216 -9.95 -22.90 -2.92
C ASN A 216 -10.87 -22.01 -2.06
N VAL A 217 -10.29 -20.92 -1.50
CA VAL A 217 -11.03 -19.97 -0.67
C VAL A 217 -12.02 -19.11 -1.49
N GLY A 218 -11.85 -19.03 -2.82
CA GLY A 218 -12.78 -18.35 -3.71
C GLY A 218 -14.13 -19.06 -3.78
N LYS A 219 -14.12 -20.39 -3.88
CA LYS A 219 -15.33 -21.22 -3.81
C LYS A 219 -16.03 -21.07 -2.46
N ASP A 220 -15.25 -21.14 -1.36
CA ASP A 220 -15.80 -20.96 -0.01
C ASP A 220 -16.47 -19.58 0.14
N ALA A 221 -15.86 -18.52 -0.40
CA ALA A 221 -16.40 -17.16 -0.38
C ALA A 221 -17.71 -17.04 -1.20
N GLU A 222 -17.74 -17.63 -2.39
CA GLU A 222 -18.93 -17.62 -3.26
C GLU A 222 -20.11 -18.37 -2.63
N GLU A 223 -19.89 -19.61 -2.21
CA GLU A 223 -20.92 -20.48 -1.63
C GLU A 223 -21.46 -19.97 -0.28
N SER A 224 -20.69 -19.15 0.44
CA SER A 224 -21.11 -18.60 1.74
C SER A 224 -21.83 -17.25 1.66
N GLY A 225 -21.97 -16.64 0.49
CA GLY A 225 -22.51 -15.28 0.32
C GLY A 225 -21.56 -14.19 0.85
N PHE A 226 -20.25 -14.47 0.90
CA PHE A 226 -19.25 -13.53 1.39
C PHE A 226 -19.21 -12.23 0.58
N PHE A 227 -19.34 -12.32 -0.75
CA PHE A 227 -19.33 -11.17 -1.63
C PHE A 227 -20.57 -10.27 -1.49
N ASP A 228 -21.73 -10.84 -1.18
CA ASP A 228 -22.95 -10.06 -0.93
C ASP A 228 -22.83 -9.22 0.33
N LYS A 229 -22.18 -9.79 1.35
CA LYS A 229 -21.97 -9.12 2.64
C LYS A 229 -20.82 -8.12 2.61
N TYR A 230 -19.80 -8.35 1.80
CA TYR A 230 -18.57 -7.56 1.73
C TYR A 230 -18.24 -7.18 0.28
N PRO A 231 -19.00 -6.26 -0.35
CA PRO A 231 -18.96 -5.98 -1.78
C PRO A 231 -17.67 -5.28 -2.27
N TYR A 232 -16.76 -4.93 -1.37
CA TYR A 232 -15.43 -4.40 -1.72
C TYR A 232 -14.40 -5.50 -2.02
N PHE A 233 -14.74 -6.77 -1.81
CA PHE A 233 -13.95 -7.88 -2.34
C PHE A 233 -14.48 -8.30 -3.71
N SER A 234 -13.57 -8.83 -4.53
CA SER A 234 -13.90 -9.38 -5.84
C SER A 234 -13.19 -10.72 -6.07
N GLN A 235 -13.72 -11.51 -7.00
CA GLN A 235 -13.09 -12.78 -7.36
C GLN A 235 -11.75 -12.55 -8.07
N LEU A 236 -10.76 -13.40 -7.78
CA LEU A 236 -9.49 -13.51 -8.49
C LEU A 236 -8.95 -14.93 -8.31
N ALA A 237 -8.37 -15.50 -9.36
CA ALA A 237 -7.65 -16.75 -9.24
C ALA A 237 -6.13 -16.52 -9.20
N VAL A 238 -5.41 -17.31 -8.40
CA VAL A 238 -3.95 -17.45 -8.52
C VAL A 238 -3.69 -18.46 -9.64
N PRO A 239 -3.04 -18.07 -10.75
CA PRO A 239 -2.87 -18.94 -11.91
C PRO A 239 -2.02 -20.19 -11.62
N ALA A 240 -2.32 -21.26 -12.32
CA ALA A 240 -1.50 -22.45 -12.39
C ALA A 240 -0.03 -22.10 -12.67
N GLY A 241 0.90 -22.84 -12.08
CA GLY A 241 2.35 -22.63 -12.27
C GLY A 241 2.91 -21.39 -11.57
N THR A 242 2.08 -20.63 -10.83
CA THR A 242 2.59 -19.49 -10.02
C THR A 242 3.57 -19.96 -8.96
N TYR A 243 3.35 -21.12 -8.38
CA TYR A 243 4.20 -21.75 -7.37
C TYR A 243 4.51 -23.20 -7.77
N ARG A 244 5.68 -23.69 -7.34
CA ARG A 244 6.06 -25.09 -7.54
C ARG A 244 5.03 -26.02 -6.89
N GLY A 245 4.52 -26.98 -7.62
CA GLY A 245 3.54 -27.96 -7.17
C GLY A 245 2.07 -27.52 -7.26
N VAL A 246 1.80 -26.25 -7.61
CA VAL A 246 0.44 -25.73 -7.85
C VAL A 246 0.17 -25.74 -9.36
N GLU A 247 -0.44 -26.83 -9.85
CA GLU A 247 -0.59 -27.13 -11.28
C GLU A 247 -1.93 -26.69 -11.88
N SER A 248 -2.87 -26.24 -11.03
CA SER A 248 -4.17 -25.72 -11.44
C SER A 248 -4.41 -24.32 -10.91
N ASP A 249 -5.29 -23.58 -11.56
CA ASP A 249 -5.75 -22.29 -11.02
C ASP A 249 -6.35 -22.49 -9.64
N SER A 250 -6.05 -21.56 -8.73
CA SER A 250 -6.57 -21.58 -7.37
C SER A 250 -7.52 -20.39 -7.21
N PRO A 251 -8.84 -20.61 -7.30
CA PRO A 251 -9.84 -19.57 -7.11
C PRO A 251 -9.72 -18.94 -5.73
N SER A 252 -9.84 -17.62 -5.68
CA SER A 252 -9.65 -16.81 -4.49
C SER A 252 -10.49 -15.53 -4.58
N PHE A 253 -10.33 -14.66 -3.62
CA PHE A 253 -10.87 -13.30 -3.62
C PHE A 253 -9.78 -12.29 -3.30
N GLN A 254 -9.99 -11.05 -3.71
CA GLN A 254 -9.00 -9.97 -3.57
C GLN A 254 -9.63 -8.68 -3.05
N ASP A 255 -8.76 -7.81 -2.50
CA ASP A 255 -9.00 -6.38 -2.28
C ASP A 255 -7.99 -5.57 -3.09
N SER A 256 -8.32 -4.32 -3.39
CA SER A 256 -7.43 -3.39 -4.08
C SER A 256 -6.39 -2.80 -3.13
N ALA A 257 -5.12 -2.91 -3.49
CA ALA A 257 -4.06 -2.19 -2.79
C ALA A 257 -3.95 -0.77 -3.36
N LEU A 258 -4.21 0.23 -2.54
CA LEU A 258 -4.17 1.64 -2.90
C LEU A 258 -2.92 2.31 -2.35
N TRP A 259 -2.28 3.13 -3.15
CA TRP A 259 -1.42 4.20 -2.66
C TRP A 259 -2.33 5.27 -2.05
N VAL A 260 -2.08 5.61 -0.79
CA VAL A 260 -2.82 6.64 -0.06
C VAL A 260 -1.87 7.72 0.46
N ALA A 261 -2.40 8.92 0.66
CA ALA A 261 -1.70 10.03 1.30
C ALA A 261 -2.54 10.62 2.44
N ASN A 262 -1.87 11.26 3.41
CA ASN A 262 -2.53 12.11 4.37
C ASN A 262 -3.03 13.37 3.66
N SER A 263 -4.23 13.87 4.00
CA SER A 263 -4.87 15.04 3.41
C SER A 263 -4.03 16.32 3.48
N LYS A 264 -3.03 16.39 4.37
CA LYS A 264 -2.14 17.56 4.59
C LYS A 264 -0.84 17.50 3.78
N VAL A 265 -0.59 16.43 3.03
CA VAL A 265 0.52 16.39 2.07
C VAL A 265 0.23 17.44 0.99
N SER A 266 1.25 18.16 0.53
CA SER A 266 1.02 19.18 -0.50
C SER A 266 0.51 18.56 -1.81
N ASP A 267 -0.40 19.25 -2.48
CA ASP A 267 -0.95 18.82 -3.76
C ASP A 267 0.14 18.63 -4.81
N ASP A 268 1.13 19.53 -4.81
CA ASP A 268 2.25 19.46 -5.74
C ASP A 268 3.15 18.25 -5.46
N THR A 269 3.36 17.86 -4.20
CA THR A 269 4.12 16.64 -3.88
C THR A 269 3.41 15.39 -4.39
N VAL A 270 2.10 15.24 -4.17
CA VAL A 270 1.34 14.11 -4.68
C VAL A 270 1.33 14.09 -6.21
N TYR A 271 1.03 15.24 -6.83
CA TYR A 271 1.04 15.39 -8.29
C TYR A 271 2.41 15.04 -8.90
N ASN A 272 3.50 15.60 -8.36
CA ASN A 272 4.86 15.38 -8.87
C ASN A 272 5.30 13.92 -8.70
N MET A 273 4.95 13.27 -7.58
CA MET A 273 5.26 11.85 -7.38
C MET A 273 4.53 10.97 -8.40
N LEU A 274 3.25 11.23 -8.67
CA LEU A 274 2.50 10.53 -9.71
C LEU A 274 3.11 10.78 -11.10
N SER A 275 3.43 12.04 -11.42
CA SER A 275 4.05 12.42 -12.71
C SER A 275 5.39 11.75 -12.96
N ILE A 276 6.14 11.43 -11.90
CA ILE A 276 7.41 10.70 -11.98
C ILE A 276 7.18 9.18 -12.12
N ILE A 277 6.25 8.61 -11.35
CA ILE A 277 6.04 7.15 -11.32
C ILE A 277 5.23 6.66 -12.53
N TYR A 278 4.25 7.44 -13.01
CA TYR A 278 3.38 7.06 -14.13
C TYR A 278 3.91 7.52 -15.49
N THR A 279 5.23 7.56 -15.65
CA THR A 279 5.92 7.57 -16.94
C THR A 279 6.24 6.13 -17.36
N ASP A 280 6.57 5.91 -18.66
CA ASP A 280 6.98 4.58 -19.14
C ASP A 280 8.20 4.05 -18.37
N GLU A 281 9.20 4.91 -18.10
CA GLU A 281 10.39 4.54 -17.32
C GLU A 281 10.06 4.27 -15.85
N GLY A 282 9.16 5.06 -15.24
CA GLY A 282 8.73 4.86 -13.85
C GLY A 282 7.95 3.57 -13.68
N LEU A 283 7.02 3.27 -14.59
CA LEU A 283 6.28 2.00 -14.61
C LEU A 283 7.19 0.81 -14.90
N ALA A 284 8.17 0.96 -15.81
CA ALA A 284 9.18 -0.06 -16.06
C ALA A 284 10.05 -0.32 -14.82
N HIS A 285 10.46 0.75 -14.09
CA HIS A 285 11.17 0.61 -12.82
C HIS A 285 10.35 -0.17 -11.79
N MET A 286 9.07 0.18 -11.60
CA MET A 286 8.18 -0.53 -10.66
C MET A 286 8.06 -2.00 -11.04
N LYS A 287 7.79 -2.31 -12.31
CA LYS A 287 7.68 -3.68 -12.83
C LYS A 287 8.96 -4.49 -12.63
N ALA A 288 10.13 -3.87 -12.74
CA ALA A 288 11.41 -4.53 -12.49
C ALA A 288 11.58 -4.95 -11.01
N GLN A 289 10.97 -4.21 -10.06
CA GLN A 289 11.01 -4.57 -8.65
C GLN A 289 10.12 -5.77 -8.30
N LYS A 290 8.95 -5.88 -8.97
CA LYS A 290 8.04 -7.01 -8.79
C LYS A 290 7.11 -7.16 -10.00
N LYS A 291 6.98 -8.38 -10.53
CA LYS A 291 6.13 -8.68 -11.69
C LYS A 291 4.67 -8.25 -11.53
N THR A 292 4.16 -8.23 -10.30
CA THR A 292 2.81 -7.76 -9.97
C THR A 292 2.53 -6.34 -10.47
N PHE A 293 3.54 -5.47 -10.47
CA PHE A 293 3.39 -4.09 -10.92
C PHE A 293 3.25 -3.92 -12.44
N LYS A 294 3.24 -5.04 -13.20
CA LYS A 294 2.79 -5.02 -14.60
C LYS A 294 1.35 -4.50 -14.77
N ASN A 295 0.55 -4.60 -13.68
CA ASN A 295 -0.83 -4.16 -13.67
C ASN A 295 -0.96 -2.65 -13.40
N MET A 296 0.11 -1.97 -12.99
CA MET A 296 0.12 -0.51 -12.87
C MET A 296 0.19 0.12 -14.25
N SER A 297 -0.78 0.95 -14.59
CA SER A 297 -0.84 1.74 -15.82
C SER A 297 -1.69 2.98 -15.60
N LEU A 298 -1.73 3.89 -16.56
CA LEU A 298 -2.67 5.01 -16.53
C LEU A 298 -4.12 4.50 -16.50
N ASP A 299 -4.45 3.50 -17.33
CA ASP A 299 -5.82 2.95 -17.44
C ASP A 299 -6.32 2.30 -16.15
N THR A 300 -5.42 1.74 -15.35
CA THR A 300 -5.79 1.04 -14.12
C THR A 300 -5.65 1.89 -12.86
N GLY A 301 -4.94 3.01 -12.93
CA GLY A 301 -4.55 3.81 -11.77
C GLY A 301 -5.70 4.36 -10.93
N THR A 302 -6.91 4.40 -11.50
CA THR A 302 -8.12 4.87 -10.81
C THR A 302 -9.10 3.75 -10.45
N GLN A 303 -8.79 2.48 -10.75
CA GLN A 303 -9.70 1.36 -10.55
C GLN A 303 -9.95 1.05 -9.06
N GLY A 304 -11.18 0.66 -8.73
CA GLY A 304 -11.54 0.15 -7.40
C GLY A 304 -11.35 1.15 -6.25
N VAL A 305 -11.27 2.43 -6.56
CA VAL A 305 -11.15 3.50 -5.56
C VAL A 305 -12.55 4.02 -5.22
N VAL A 306 -13.00 3.68 -4.02
CA VAL A 306 -14.32 4.07 -3.49
C VAL A 306 -14.22 5.15 -2.40
N THR A 307 -13.06 5.74 -2.24
CA THR A 307 -12.76 6.74 -1.20
C THR A 307 -12.35 8.07 -1.83
N PRO A 308 -12.47 9.19 -1.11
CA PRO A 308 -12.06 10.50 -1.64
C PRO A 308 -10.61 10.51 -2.10
N TRP A 309 -10.39 11.16 -3.22
CA TRP A 309 -9.08 11.36 -3.83
C TRP A 309 -8.36 12.56 -3.23
N HIS A 310 -7.03 12.46 -3.12
CA HIS A 310 -6.18 13.59 -2.79
C HIS A 310 -6.23 14.63 -3.94
N PRO A 311 -6.31 15.96 -3.64
CA PRO A 311 -6.44 16.99 -4.69
C PRO A 311 -5.30 16.94 -5.72
N GLY A 312 -4.05 16.71 -5.30
CA GLY A 312 -2.92 16.51 -6.21
C GLY A 312 -3.07 15.30 -7.13
N ALA A 313 -3.71 14.22 -6.64
CA ALA A 313 -4.03 13.06 -7.47
C ALA A 313 -5.16 13.37 -8.46
N ILE A 314 -6.21 14.06 -8.03
CA ILE A 314 -7.29 14.53 -8.94
C ILE A 314 -6.70 15.35 -10.09
N LYS A 315 -5.81 16.30 -9.79
CA LYS A 315 -5.13 17.12 -10.80
C LYS A 315 -4.42 16.24 -11.83
N PHE A 316 -3.62 15.27 -11.37
CA PHE A 316 -2.87 14.35 -12.23
C PHE A 316 -3.80 13.48 -13.10
N TRP A 317 -4.77 12.80 -12.49
CA TRP A 317 -5.64 11.89 -13.21
C TRP A 317 -6.56 12.58 -14.21
N LYS A 318 -7.04 13.81 -13.91
CA LYS A 318 -7.77 14.64 -14.87
C LYS A 318 -6.92 15.05 -16.06
N GLU A 319 -5.66 15.45 -15.83
CA GLU A 319 -4.72 15.78 -16.90
C GLU A 319 -4.45 14.59 -17.83
N LYS A 320 -4.49 13.36 -17.28
CA LYS A 320 -4.33 12.13 -18.07
C LYS A 320 -5.64 11.62 -18.69
N GLY A 321 -6.76 12.30 -18.46
CA GLY A 321 -8.06 11.90 -19.01
C GLY A 321 -8.68 10.68 -18.33
N MET A 322 -8.24 10.37 -17.10
CA MET A 322 -8.69 9.19 -16.33
C MET A 322 -9.80 9.52 -15.33
N MET A 323 -10.17 10.81 -15.20
CA MET A 323 -11.28 11.35 -14.38
C MET A 323 -12.04 12.44 -15.11
#